data_87acb71bcec9f7ba0e13941bae67bb40
#
_entry.id   87acb71bcec9f7ba0e13941bae67bb40
#
_cell.length_a   1.000
_cell.length_b   1.000
_cell.length_c   1.000
_cell.angle_alpha   90.00
_cell.angle_beta   90.00
_cell.angle_gamma   90.00
#
_symmetry.space_group_name_H-M   'P 1'
#
loop_
_entity.id
_entity.type
_entity.pdbx_description
1 polymer ?
#
loop_
_entity_poly.entity_id
_entity_poly.type
_entity_poly.pdbx_seq_one_letter_code
_entity_poly.pdbx_strand_id
1 'polypeptide(L)'
;MRYRQLGTSGLTVSVVGLGCNNFGFRCDLEQTRAVVDTALEQGVTLLDTADTYGNRGGSETFLGEILKGRRERVVLATKFGSPMGGPEDEARGSRRYIRHAVEASLRRLQTDWIDLYQHHRPDPKTPLEETVAALDELVVEGKIRYAGSSNYAGYRIADADWIARQQHHNRLISAQNHYSLLERGVEHEVLPACEAHGVGMLPFFPLANGLLTGKYRRDAAPERGRLVGRSDWLTPEAYDKVEALEKYAAERDVSLLDVAIGALAAQPAVASVIAGATRPEQVAANVEAAGWQPAAEDLAALDTVIPRGSSTPR
;
A
#
# COMPACT_ATOMS: atom_id res chain seq x y z
N MET A 1 1.77 -6.74 17.65
CA MET A 1 1.76 -5.71 16.58
C MET A 1 2.47 -4.45 17.04
N ARG A 2 3.27 -3.80 16.19
CA ARG A 2 3.86 -2.47 16.43
C ARG A 2 3.05 -1.41 15.67
N TYR A 3 3.09 -0.17 16.15
CA TYR A 3 2.38 0.95 15.53
C TYR A 3 3.34 2.11 15.29
N ARG A 4 3.07 2.89 14.22
CA ARG A 4 3.86 4.07 13.83
C ARG A 4 2.95 5.21 13.42
N GLN A 5 3.43 6.43 13.59
CA GLN A 5 2.79 7.59 12.94
C GLN A 5 2.95 7.52 11.43
N LEU A 6 1.94 7.90 10.69
CA LEU A 6 2.00 8.03 9.25
C LEU A 6 2.64 9.38 8.89
N GLY A 7 3.93 9.33 8.56
CA GLY A 7 4.75 10.52 8.42
C GLY A 7 4.83 11.32 9.72
N THR A 8 4.74 12.63 9.63
CA THR A 8 4.70 13.55 10.78
C THR A 8 3.28 13.91 11.22
N SER A 9 2.27 13.16 10.76
CA SER A 9 0.86 13.36 11.13
C SER A 9 0.52 12.76 12.48
N GLY A 10 -0.65 13.13 13.03
CA GLY A 10 -1.21 12.48 14.22
C GLY A 10 -1.83 11.10 13.99
N LEU A 11 -1.88 10.62 12.73
CA LEU A 11 -2.48 9.33 12.40
C LEU A 11 -1.51 8.19 12.70
N THR A 12 -1.92 7.30 13.59
CA THR A 12 -1.14 6.10 13.94
C THR A 12 -1.68 4.87 13.22
N VAL A 13 -0.81 4.07 12.61
CA VAL A 13 -1.14 2.86 11.88
C VAL A 13 -0.31 1.67 12.35
N SER A 14 -0.83 0.46 12.18
CA SER A 14 -0.04 -0.77 12.39
C SER A 14 1.08 -0.89 11.34
N VAL A 15 2.24 -1.41 11.73
CA VAL A 15 3.41 -1.58 10.83
C VAL A 15 3.12 -2.51 9.65
N VAL A 16 2.15 -3.40 9.79
CA VAL A 16 1.56 -4.18 8.68
C VAL A 16 0.15 -3.66 8.43
N GLY A 17 -0.14 -3.30 7.18
CA GLY A 17 -1.47 -2.95 6.68
C GLY A 17 -2.05 -4.08 5.83
N LEU A 18 -3.36 -4.21 5.82
CA LEU A 18 -4.06 -5.18 4.97
C LEU A 18 -4.43 -4.56 3.64
N GLY A 19 -3.84 -5.07 2.54
CA GLY A 19 -4.22 -4.71 1.17
C GLY A 19 -5.47 -5.45 0.73
N CYS A 20 -6.51 -4.71 0.39
CA CYS A 20 -7.87 -5.21 0.13
C CYS A 20 -8.18 -5.44 -1.37
N ASN A 21 -7.18 -5.48 -2.25
CA ASN A 21 -7.37 -5.62 -3.69
C ASN A 21 -7.88 -7.01 -4.15
N ASN A 22 -7.91 -7.99 -3.25
CA ASN A 22 -8.46 -9.32 -3.52
C ASN A 22 -9.97 -9.40 -3.23
N PHE A 23 -10.50 -8.48 -2.44
CA PHE A 23 -11.88 -8.49 -1.97
C PHE A 23 -12.87 -8.09 -3.09
N GLY A 24 -13.95 -8.85 -3.22
CA GLY A 24 -14.91 -8.68 -4.32
C GLY A 24 -14.38 -9.13 -5.69
N PHE A 25 -13.22 -9.80 -5.74
CA PHE A 25 -12.62 -10.35 -6.96
C PHE A 25 -12.15 -11.80 -6.76
N ARG A 26 -11.21 -12.04 -5.82
CA ARG A 26 -10.66 -13.36 -5.48
C ARG A 26 -11.26 -13.93 -4.20
N CYS A 27 -11.74 -13.06 -3.34
CA CYS A 27 -12.41 -13.39 -2.11
C CYS A 27 -13.88 -12.96 -2.22
N ASP A 28 -14.78 -13.84 -1.89
CA ASP A 28 -16.18 -13.52 -1.64
C ASP A 28 -16.33 -12.79 -0.29
N LEU A 29 -17.58 -12.50 0.10
CA LEU A 29 -17.86 -11.75 1.32
C LEU A 29 -17.45 -12.53 2.59
N GLU A 30 -17.68 -13.82 2.64
CA GLU A 30 -17.36 -14.65 3.82
C GLU A 30 -15.85 -14.80 3.99
N GLN A 31 -15.13 -15.07 2.92
CA GLN A 31 -13.67 -15.13 2.90
C GLN A 31 -13.07 -13.76 3.28
N THR A 32 -13.63 -12.67 2.75
CA THR A 32 -13.22 -11.30 3.10
C THR A 32 -13.42 -11.04 4.59
N ARG A 33 -14.57 -11.43 5.15
CA ARG A 33 -14.87 -11.30 6.57
C ARG A 33 -13.85 -12.03 7.44
N ALA A 34 -13.56 -13.29 7.13
CA ALA A 34 -12.58 -14.08 7.87
C ALA A 34 -11.17 -13.46 7.85
N VAL A 35 -10.74 -12.92 6.70
CA VAL A 35 -9.47 -12.22 6.56
C VAL A 35 -9.44 -10.92 7.38
N VAL A 36 -10.51 -10.11 7.32
CA VAL A 36 -10.62 -8.85 8.07
C VAL A 36 -10.70 -9.11 9.58
N ASP A 37 -11.48 -10.11 10.01
CA ASP A 37 -11.61 -10.46 11.43
C ASP A 37 -10.24 -10.86 11.99
N THR A 38 -9.51 -11.74 11.31
CA THR A 38 -8.15 -12.12 11.71
C THR A 38 -7.20 -10.93 11.74
N ALA A 39 -7.29 -10.01 10.76
CA ALA A 39 -6.47 -8.81 10.77
C ALA A 39 -6.72 -7.95 12.02
N LEU A 40 -7.99 -7.74 12.39
CA LEU A 40 -8.36 -6.98 13.59
C LEU A 40 -7.93 -7.70 14.89
N GLU A 41 -8.02 -9.02 14.95
CA GLU A 41 -7.57 -9.84 16.08
C GLU A 41 -6.06 -9.79 16.25
N GLN A 42 -5.30 -9.73 15.15
CA GLN A 42 -3.84 -9.59 15.14
C GLN A 42 -3.37 -8.14 15.37
N GLY A 43 -4.30 -7.19 15.55
CA GLY A 43 -3.99 -5.78 15.80
C GLY A 43 -3.63 -4.97 14.55
N VAL A 44 -3.96 -5.45 13.36
CA VAL A 44 -3.86 -4.67 12.13
C VAL A 44 -4.93 -3.58 12.14
N THR A 45 -4.51 -2.32 12.05
CA THR A 45 -5.45 -1.19 12.04
C THR A 45 -5.64 -0.60 10.65
N LEU A 46 -4.63 -0.64 9.76
CA LEU A 46 -4.71 -0.07 8.43
C LEU A 46 -5.34 -1.06 7.44
N LEU A 47 -6.51 -0.73 6.91
CA LEU A 47 -7.15 -1.41 5.77
C LEU A 47 -7.07 -0.53 4.54
N ASP A 48 -6.37 -0.98 3.49
CA ASP A 48 -6.12 -0.21 2.28
C ASP A 48 -6.91 -0.78 1.09
N THR A 49 -7.95 -0.08 0.67
CA THR A 49 -8.77 -0.40 -0.49
C THR A 49 -8.64 0.67 -1.60
N ALA A 50 -9.49 0.62 -2.60
CA ALA A 50 -9.66 1.62 -3.66
C ALA A 50 -11.04 1.49 -4.31
N ASP A 51 -11.51 2.57 -4.93
CA ASP A 51 -12.75 2.59 -5.71
C ASP A 51 -12.78 1.56 -6.83
N THR A 52 -11.62 1.25 -7.44
CA THR A 52 -11.49 0.28 -8.54
C THR A 52 -11.42 -1.18 -8.09
N TYR A 53 -11.14 -1.46 -6.81
CA TYR A 53 -10.95 -2.84 -6.35
C TYR A 53 -12.27 -3.61 -6.27
N GLY A 54 -12.20 -4.93 -6.58
CA GLY A 54 -13.38 -5.78 -6.57
C GLY A 54 -14.38 -5.42 -7.68
N ASN A 55 -13.90 -5.30 -8.92
CA ASN A 55 -14.71 -4.97 -10.07
C ASN A 55 -15.45 -3.61 -9.95
N ARG A 56 -14.69 -2.56 -9.59
CA ARG A 56 -15.17 -1.18 -9.44
C ARG A 56 -16.10 -0.98 -8.25
N GLY A 57 -15.58 -1.24 -7.05
CA GLY A 57 -16.22 -0.89 -5.79
C GLY A 57 -16.63 -2.07 -4.92
N GLY A 58 -16.49 -3.31 -5.40
CA GLY A 58 -16.85 -4.49 -4.61
C GLY A 58 -16.07 -4.61 -3.31
N SER A 59 -14.78 -4.25 -3.32
CA SER A 59 -13.95 -4.24 -2.11
C SER A 59 -14.47 -3.23 -1.07
N GLU A 60 -14.79 -2.01 -1.48
CA GLU A 60 -15.39 -1.00 -0.58
C GLU A 60 -16.77 -1.44 -0.07
N THR A 61 -17.60 -2.05 -0.92
CA THR A 61 -18.92 -2.56 -0.54
C THR A 61 -18.81 -3.65 0.51
N PHE A 62 -17.91 -4.60 0.36
CA PHE A 62 -17.69 -5.66 1.33
C PHE A 62 -17.16 -5.10 2.66
N LEU A 63 -16.21 -4.17 2.61
CA LEU A 63 -15.70 -3.52 3.81
C LEU A 63 -16.79 -2.72 4.53
N GLY A 64 -17.66 -2.01 3.79
CA GLY A 64 -18.79 -1.29 4.37
C GLY A 64 -19.74 -2.20 5.14
N GLU A 65 -20.01 -3.40 4.63
CA GLU A 65 -20.83 -4.40 5.34
C GLU A 65 -20.11 -4.99 6.55
N ILE A 66 -18.84 -5.36 6.38
CA ILE A 66 -18.05 -6.05 7.42
C ILE A 66 -17.76 -5.11 8.59
N LEU A 67 -17.57 -3.82 8.36
CA LEU A 67 -17.18 -2.84 9.38
C LEU A 67 -18.37 -2.23 10.13
N LYS A 68 -19.60 -2.62 9.86
CA LYS A 68 -20.77 -2.16 10.64
C LYS A 68 -20.59 -2.43 12.13
N GLY A 69 -20.76 -1.38 12.95
CA GLY A 69 -20.62 -1.44 14.42
C GLY A 69 -19.16 -1.55 14.92
N ARG A 70 -18.16 -1.50 14.02
CA ARG A 70 -16.74 -1.56 14.39
C ARG A 70 -15.84 -0.65 13.53
N ARG A 71 -16.43 0.33 12.85
CA ARG A 71 -15.74 1.29 11.98
C ARG A 71 -14.59 2.01 12.68
N GLU A 72 -14.75 2.34 13.95
CA GLU A 72 -13.75 3.02 14.78
C GLU A 72 -12.51 2.16 15.10
N ARG A 73 -12.55 0.86 14.84
CA ARG A 73 -11.42 -0.03 15.12
C ARG A 73 -10.34 0.01 14.05
N VAL A 74 -10.59 0.69 12.92
CA VAL A 74 -9.72 0.70 11.75
C VAL A 74 -9.37 2.10 11.29
N VAL A 75 -8.19 2.24 10.72
CA VAL A 75 -7.81 3.31 9.81
C VAL A 75 -8.17 2.84 8.41
N LEU A 76 -9.25 3.38 7.86
CA LEU A 76 -9.75 2.99 6.54
C LEU A 76 -9.17 3.92 5.49
N ALA A 77 -8.30 3.35 4.64
CA ALA A 77 -7.73 4.03 3.49
C ALA A 77 -8.43 3.58 2.21
N THR A 78 -8.81 4.53 1.36
CA THR A 78 -9.27 4.24 0.00
C THR A 78 -8.68 5.23 -1.00
N LYS A 79 -8.91 5.01 -2.29
CA LYS A 79 -8.28 5.76 -3.37
C LYS A 79 -9.28 6.12 -4.45
N PHE A 80 -8.98 7.21 -5.18
CA PHE A 80 -9.70 7.69 -6.37
C PHE A 80 -8.71 8.01 -7.50
N GLY A 81 -9.22 8.23 -8.70
CA GLY A 81 -8.43 8.75 -9.82
C GLY A 81 -7.95 7.67 -10.80
N SER A 82 -8.23 6.40 -10.54
CA SER A 82 -8.10 5.33 -11.54
C SER A 82 -9.39 5.19 -12.35
N PRO A 83 -9.33 4.59 -13.57
CA PRO A 83 -10.51 4.44 -14.41
C PRO A 83 -11.65 3.63 -13.77
N MET A 84 -12.82 4.25 -13.62
CA MET A 84 -14.04 3.64 -13.09
C MET A 84 -15.09 3.36 -14.15
N GLY A 85 -14.72 3.42 -15.45
CA GLY A 85 -15.60 3.15 -16.58
C GLY A 85 -16.26 4.38 -17.19
N GLY A 86 -15.84 5.58 -16.79
CA GLY A 86 -16.16 6.83 -17.46
C GLY A 86 -15.31 7.06 -18.72
N PRO A 87 -15.40 8.25 -19.35
CA PRO A 87 -14.61 8.61 -20.52
C PRO A 87 -13.10 8.42 -20.28
N GLU A 88 -12.38 7.96 -21.30
CA GLU A 88 -10.91 7.76 -21.19
C GLU A 88 -10.17 9.07 -20.95
N ASP A 89 -10.70 10.18 -21.45
CA ASP A 89 -10.13 11.51 -21.34
C ASP A 89 -10.60 12.29 -20.12
N GLU A 90 -11.29 11.68 -19.17
CA GLU A 90 -11.76 12.31 -17.94
C GLU A 90 -10.60 12.79 -17.06
N ALA A 91 -10.66 14.05 -16.62
CA ALA A 91 -9.71 14.64 -15.69
C ALA A 91 -9.98 14.16 -14.24
N ARG A 92 -9.33 13.04 -13.85
CA ARG A 92 -9.64 12.33 -12.60
C ARG A 92 -8.99 12.94 -11.36
N GLY A 93 -8.11 13.93 -11.52
CA GLY A 93 -7.59 14.78 -10.45
C GLY A 93 -8.42 16.04 -10.21
N SER A 94 -9.44 16.32 -11.07
CA SER A 94 -10.25 17.53 -10.96
C SER A 94 -11.15 17.56 -9.72
N ARG A 95 -11.41 18.76 -9.21
CA ARG A 95 -12.33 18.97 -8.09
C ARG A 95 -13.68 18.30 -8.31
N ARG A 96 -14.25 18.43 -9.52
CA ARG A 96 -15.53 17.81 -9.87
C ARG A 96 -15.48 16.29 -9.72
N TYR A 97 -14.44 15.65 -10.24
CA TYR A 97 -14.28 14.20 -10.15
C TYR A 97 -14.06 13.74 -8.72
N ILE A 98 -13.17 14.40 -7.99
CA ILE A 98 -12.84 14.08 -6.59
C ILE A 98 -14.09 14.09 -5.72
N ARG A 99 -14.93 15.13 -5.85
CA ARG A 99 -16.17 15.24 -5.08
C ARG A 99 -17.17 14.14 -5.41
N HIS A 100 -17.30 13.79 -6.69
CA HIS A 100 -18.15 12.67 -7.09
C HIS A 100 -17.62 11.32 -6.59
N ALA A 101 -16.34 11.10 -6.70
CA ALA A 101 -15.68 9.86 -6.30
C ALA A 101 -15.76 9.62 -4.79
N VAL A 102 -15.53 10.65 -3.94
CA VAL A 102 -15.60 10.50 -2.49
C VAL A 102 -17.01 10.14 -2.03
N GLU A 103 -18.05 10.78 -2.58
CA GLU A 103 -19.44 10.47 -2.27
C GLU A 103 -19.79 9.03 -2.64
N ALA A 104 -19.30 8.55 -3.78
CA ALA A 104 -19.50 7.18 -4.19
C ALA A 104 -18.80 6.18 -3.25
N SER A 105 -17.56 6.48 -2.83
CA SER A 105 -16.81 5.65 -1.87
C SER A 105 -17.48 5.63 -0.50
N LEU A 106 -17.90 6.77 0.04
CA LEU A 106 -18.63 6.85 1.32
C LEU A 106 -19.90 6.01 1.32
N ARG A 107 -20.68 6.05 0.22
CA ARG A 107 -21.88 5.20 0.08
C ARG A 107 -21.55 3.71 0.06
N ARG A 108 -20.50 3.27 -0.68
CA ARG A 108 -20.10 1.85 -0.72
C ARG A 108 -19.55 1.38 0.62
N LEU A 109 -18.75 2.21 1.27
CA LEU A 109 -18.15 1.95 2.58
C LEU A 109 -19.14 2.09 3.74
N GLN A 110 -20.35 2.63 3.49
CA GLN A 110 -21.41 2.83 4.49
C GLN A 110 -20.92 3.59 5.74
N THR A 111 -20.17 4.67 5.51
CA THR A 111 -19.58 5.53 6.55
C THR A 111 -19.62 6.98 6.12
N ASP A 112 -19.58 7.89 7.10
CA ASP A 112 -19.61 9.33 6.85
C ASP A 112 -18.22 9.93 6.66
N TRP A 113 -17.15 9.15 6.94
CA TRP A 113 -15.75 9.61 6.77
C TRP A 113 -14.82 8.50 6.33
N ILE A 114 -13.74 8.90 5.65
CA ILE A 114 -12.59 8.08 5.29
C ILE A 114 -11.40 8.61 6.10
N ASP A 115 -10.59 7.71 6.71
CA ASP A 115 -9.43 8.16 7.48
C ASP A 115 -8.30 8.66 6.57
N LEU A 116 -8.01 7.95 5.48
CA LEU A 116 -6.98 8.33 4.52
C LEU A 116 -7.51 8.21 3.08
N TYR A 117 -7.63 9.33 2.38
CA TYR A 117 -8.08 9.35 0.98
C TYR A 117 -6.93 9.69 0.04
N GLN A 118 -6.62 8.81 -0.89
CA GLN A 118 -5.40 8.89 -1.67
C GLN A 118 -5.68 9.09 -3.16
N HIS A 119 -4.96 10.01 -3.81
CA HIS A 119 -4.93 10.09 -5.26
C HIS A 119 -4.17 8.89 -5.81
N HIS A 120 -4.87 7.96 -6.47
CA HIS A 120 -4.36 6.64 -6.87
C HIS A 120 -3.23 6.72 -7.89
N ARG A 121 -3.31 7.71 -8.80
CA ARG A 121 -2.32 7.96 -9.85
C ARG A 121 -2.26 9.45 -10.18
N PRO A 122 -1.08 9.97 -10.55
CA PRO A 122 -0.99 11.32 -11.09
C PRO A 122 -1.93 11.50 -12.27
N ASP A 123 -2.66 12.62 -12.29
CA ASP A 123 -3.46 13.04 -13.43
C ASP A 123 -2.71 14.12 -14.22
N PRO A 124 -2.32 13.88 -15.48
CA PRO A 124 -1.63 14.87 -16.29
C PRO A 124 -2.55 16.00 -16.81
N LYS A 125 -3.87 15.85 -16.66
CA LYS A 125 -4.88 16.79 -17.18
C LYS A 125 -5.30 17.84 -16.16
N THR A 126 -5.04 17.59 -14.89
CA THR A 126 -5.43 18.49 -13.81
C THR A 126 -4.17 19.11 -13.18
N PRO A 127 -4.10 20.44 -13.02
CA PRO A 127 -3.08 21.07 -12.20
C PRO A 127 -3.06 20.48 -10.79
N LEU A 128 -1.86 20.27 -10.25
CA LEU A 128 -1.71 19.64 -8.93
C LEU A 128 -2.34 20.50 -7.83
N GLU A 129 -2.32 21.81 -8.00
CA GLU A 129 -2.93 22.80 -7.11
C GLU A 129 -4.44 22.57 -6.95
N GLU A 130 -5.14 22.25 -8.05
CA GLU A 130 -6.58 21.97 -8.00
C GLU A 130 -6.84 20.67 -7.24
N THR A 131 -6.03 19.65 -7.47
CA THR A 131 -6.15 18.35 -6.76
C THR A 131 -5.91 18.54 -5.26
N VAL A 132 -4.85 19.27 -4.86
CA VAL A 132 -4.53 19.53 -3.45
C VAL A 132 -5.62 20.35 -2.78
N ALA A 133 -6.11 21.41 -3.43
CA ALA A 133 -7.20 22.24 -2.91
C ALA A 133 -8.52 21.44 -2.74
N ALA A 134 -8.86 20.58 -3.70
CA ALA A 134 -10.06 19.76 -3.60
C ALA A 134 -9.98 18.73 -2.45
N LEU A 135 -8.80 18.17 -2.19
CA LEU A 135 -8.59 17.28 -1.04
C LEU A 135 -8.66 18.03 0.29
N ASP A 136 -8.12 19.26 0.35
CA ASP A 136 -8.24 20.13 1.52
C ASP A 136 -9.71 20.44 1.85
N GLU A 137 -10.52 20.80 0.85
CA GLU A 137 -11.96 21.00 1.04
C GLU A 137 -12.65 19.80 1.69
N LEU A 138 -12.29 18.58 1.28
CA LEU A 138 -12.87 17.35 1.86
C LEU A 138 -12.42 17.12 3.31
N VAL A 139 -11.21 17.53 3.69
CA VAL A 139 -10.74 17.52 5.09
C VAL A 139 -11.56 18.52 5.91
N VAL A 140 -11.72 19.76 5.43
CA VAL A 140 -12.50 20.81 6.09
C VAL A 140 -13.97 20.40 6.26
N GLU A 141 -14.56 19.74 5.25
CA GLU A 141 -15.92 19.18 5.30
C GLU A 141 -16.04 17.98 6.26
N GLY A 142 -14.93 17.41 6.70
CA GLY A 142 -14.91 16.21 7.55
C GLY A 142 -15.21 14.90 6.84
N LYS A 143 -15.31 14.89 5.51
CA LYS A 143 -15.52 13.67 4.70
C LYS A 143 -14.29 12.78 4.65
N ILE A 144 -13.11 13.38 4.75
CA ILE A 144 -11.87 12.66 4.94
C ILE A 144 -11.11 13.24 6.14
N ARG A 145 -10.30 12.43 6.81
CA ARG A 145 -9.46 12.90 7.93
C ARG A 145 -8.09 13.36 7.44
N TYR A 146 -7.52 12.62 6.50
CA TYR A 146 -6.20 12.88 5.91
C TYR A 146 -6.22 12.61 4.42
N ALA A 147 -5.37 13.32 3.69
CA ALA A 147 -5.13 13.12 2.28
C ALA A 147 -3.75 12.47 2.02
N GLY A 148 -3.63 11.73 0.93
CA GLY A 148 -2.39 11.09 0.51
C GLY A 148 -2.27 10.94 -1.01
N SER A 149 -1.13 10.43 -1.43
CA SER A 149 -0.85 10.14 -2.84
C SER A 149 -0.46 8.69 -3.05
N SER A 150 -0.57 8.23 -4.29
CA SER A 150 -0.04 6.95 -4.74
C SER A 150 0.58 7.09 -6.12
N ASN A 151 1.68 6.37 -6.36
CA ASN A 151 2.43 6.43 -7.61
C ASN A 151 2.98 7.83 -7.97
N TYR A 152 3.19 8.70 -6.98
CA TYR A 152 3.86 9.96 -7.19
C TYR A 152 5.38 9.75 -7.21
N ALA A 153 6.07 10.43 -8.12
CA ALA A 153 7.52 10.59 -8.12
C ALA A 153 7.95 11.51 -6.97
N GLY A 154 9.21 11.44 -6.57
CA GLY A 154 9.73 12.23 -5.44
C GLY A 154 9.53 13.73 -5.61
N TYR A 155 9.79 14.28 -6.82
CA TYR A 155 9.54 15.69 -7.11
C TYR A 155 8.07 16.09 -6.94
N ARG A 156 7.12 15.19 -7.30
CA ARG A 156 5.69 15.50 -7.20
C ARG A 156 5.19 15.47 -5.75
N ILE A 157 5.83 14.68 -4.88
CA ILE A 157 5.60 14.73 -3.43
C ILE A 157 6.05 16.09 -2.88
N ALA A 158 7.23 16.55 -3.29
CA ALA A 158 7.76 17.85 -2.90
C ALA A 158 6.87 19.01 -3.37
N ASP A 159 6.42 18.97 -4.64
CA ASP A 159 5.51 19.97 -5.21
C ASP A 159 4.19 20.02 -4.46
N ALA A 160 3.58 18.86 -4.17
CA ALA A 160 2.33 18.80 -3.42
C ALA A 160 2.47 19.38 -2.01
N ASP A 161 3.58 19.09 -1.32
CA ASP A 161 3.88 19.65 0.00
C ASP A 161 4.09 21.17 -0.06
N TRP A 162 4.83 21.64 -1.07
CA TRP A 162 5.06 23.07 -1.30
C TRP A 162 3.75 23.82 -1.57
N ILE A 163 2.89 23.30 -2.46
CA ILE A 163 1.59 23.88 -2.80
C ILE A 163 0.73 23.98 -1.53
N ALA A 164 0.63 22.88 -0.77
CA ALA A 164 -0.17 22.85 0.44
C ALA A 164 0.31 23.89 1.46
N ARG A 165 1.61 24.03 1.67
CA ARG A 165 2.18 25.05 2.58
C ARG A 165 1.91 26.48 2.12
N GLN A 166 2.11 26.76 0.82
CA GLN A 166 1.93 28.11 0.25
C GLN A 166 0.47 28.56 0.28
N GLN A 167 -0.45 27.63 0.09
CA GLN A 167 -1.89 27.91 0.07
C GLN A 167 -2.59 27.67 1.40
N HIS A 168 -1.82 27.33 2.47
CA HIS A 168 -2.34 26.99 3.81
C HIS A 168 -3.36 25.86 3.81
N HIS A 169 -3.18 24.88 2.93
CA HIS A 169 -3.98 23.67 2.85
C HIS A 169 -3.43 22.54 3.74
N ASN A 170 -4.27 21.58 4.05
CA ASN A 170 -3.85 20.32 4.66
C ASN A 170 -2.88 19.58 3.73
N ARG A 171 -1.77 19.11 4.28
CA ARG A 171 -0.71 18.43 3.52
C ARG A 171 -1.11 16.98 3.21
N LEU A 172 -0.55 16.43 2.13
CA LEU A 172 -0.58 14.98 1.91
C LEU A 172 0.35 14.31 2.90
N ILE A 173 -0.17 13.38 3.69
CA ILE A 173 0.59 12.72 4.78
C ILE A 173 1.18 11.37 4.38
N SER A 174 0.76 10.81 3.23
CA SER A 174 1.23 9.51 2.75
C SER A 174 1.60 9.51 1.28
N ALA A 175 2.58 8.67 0.95
CA ALA A 175 2.92 8.26 -0.41
C ALA A 175 2.85 6.73 -0.49
N GLN A 176 2.02 6.21 -1.40
CA GLN A 176 1.88 4.77 -1.59
C GLN A 176 2.48 4.38 -2.94
N ASN A 177 3.62 3.70 -2.92
CA ASN A 177 4.35 3.34 -4.14
C ASN A 177 4.72 1.85 -4.16
N HIS A 178 5.00 1.32 -5.36
CA HIS A 178 5.51 -0.03 -5.53
C HIS A 178 6.88 -0.15 -4.86
N TYR A 179 6.96 -0.99 -3.85
CA TYR A 179 8.22 -1.25 -3.16
C TYR A 179 8.27 -2.67 -2.62
N SER A 180 9.30 -3.39 -3.02
CA SER A 180 9.67 -4.72 -2.54
C SER A 180 11.18 -4.90 -2.67
N LEU A 181 11.73 -5.98 -2.16
CA LEU A 181 13.17 -6.29 -2.36
C LEU A 181 13.53 -6.58 -3.84
N LEU A 182 12.55 -6.86 -4.70
CA LEU A 182 12.74 -7.02 -6.14
C LEU A 182 12.45 -5.73 -6.94
N GLU A 183 11.93 -4.70 -6.29
CA GLU A 183 11.61 -3.41 -6.88
C GLU A 183 11.97 -2.31 -5.88
N ARG A 184 13.21 -1.85 -5.94
CA ARG A 184 13.82 -0.90 -5.00
C ARG A 184 13.97 0.52 -5.59
N GLY A 185 13.41 0.77 -6.77
CA GLY A 185 13.54 2.05 -7.49
C GLY A 185 13.10 3.28 -6.67
N VAL A 186 12.12 3.12 -5.77
CA VAL A 186 11.65 4.20 -4.87
C VAL A 186 12.74 4.73 -3.92
N GLU A 187 13.81 3.97 -3.69
CA GLU A 187 14.92 4.38 -2.80
C GLU A 187 15.77 5.52 -3.38
N HIS A 188 15.69 5.78 -4.69
CA HIS A 188 16.44 6.85 -5.34
C HIS A 188 15.86 8.23 -5.06
N GLU A 189 14.54 8.38 -5.08
CA GLU A 189 13.91 9.70 -4.94
C GLU A 189 12.68 9.72 -4.02
N VAL A 190 11.85 8.67 -4.04
CA VAL A 190 10.57 8.69 -3.31
C VAL A 190 10.80 8.61 -1.79
N LEU A 191 11.63 7.67 -1.32
CA LEU A 191 11.94 7.59 0.11
C LEU A 191 12.65 8.85 0.63
N PRO A 192 13.71 9.38 -0.05
CA PRO A 192 14.30 10.66 0.33
C PRO A 192 13.30 11.82 0.37
N ALA A 193 12.38 11.92 -0.61
CA ALA A 193 11.34 12.93 -0.59
C ALA A 193 10.37 12.75 0.59
N CYS A 194 9.98 11.52 0.88
CA CYS A 194 9.13 11.21 2.05
C CYS A 194 9.79 11.66 3.35
N GLU A 195 11.07 11.35 3.55
CA GLU A 195 11.83 11.75 4.73
C GLU A 195 11.96 13.28 4.83
N ALA A 196 12.34 13.94 3.74
CA ALA A 196 12.52 15.40 3.71
C ALA A 196 11.23 16.18 4.00
N HIS A 197 10.09 15.65 3.55
CA HIS A 197 8.79 16.31 3.70
C HIS A 197 7.92 15.73 4.81
N GLY A 198 8.40 14.75 5.59
CA GLY A 198 7.65 14.13 6.69
C GLY A 198 6.41 13.36 6.23
N VAL A 199 6.45 12.77 5.04
CA VAL A 199 5.41 11.95 4.44
C VAL A 199 5.66 10.48 4.74
N GLY A 200 4.65 9.74 5.18
CA GLY A 200 4.78 8.31 5.47
C GLY A 200 4.68 7.47 4.20
N MET A 201 5.65 6.59 3.97
CA MET A 201 5.64 5.65 2.86
C MET A 201 4.81 4.42 3.20
N LEU A 202 3.97 3.99 2.24
CA LEU A 202 3.13 2.80 2.29
C LEU A 202 3.48 1.88 1.10
N PRO A 203 4.43 0.94 1.25
CA PRO A 203 4.76 -0.03 0.21
C PRO A 203 3.56 -0.87 -0.22
N PHE A 204 3.22 -0.87 -1.52
CA PHE A 204 2.31 -1.86 -2.09
C PHE A 204 3.08 -2.93 -2.88
N PHE A 205 2.52 -4.13 -3.01
CA PHE A 205 3.18 -5.33 -3.55
C PHE A 205 4.50 -5.69 -2.86
N PRO A 206 4.61 -5.60 -1.53
CA PRO A 206 5.85 -5.86 -0.80
C PRO A 206 6.38 -7.27 -1.02
N LEU A 207 5.50 -8.21 -1.36
CA LEU A 207 5.84 -9.61 -1.63
C LEU A 207 5.99 -9.92 -3.12
N ALA A 208 6.16 -8.91 -3.99
CA ALA A 208 6.30 -9.08 -5.43
C ALA A 208 5.26 -10.06 -6.03
N ASN A 209 3.96 -9.79 -5.76
CA ASN A 209 2.83 -10.67 -6.14
C ASN A 209 2.92 -12.10 -5.57
N GLY A 210 3.65 -12.30 -4.50
CA GLY A 210 3.84 -13.57 -3.81
C GLY A 210 5.12 -14.30 -4.19
N LEU A 211 5.99 -13.73 -5.01
CA LEU A 211 7.30 -14.31 -5.35
C LEU A 211 8.19 -14.41 -4.10
N LEU A 212 8.14 -13.40 -3.23
CA LEU A 212 8.89 -13.35 -1.97
C LEU A 212 8.23 -14.14 -0.81
N THR A 213 7.34 -15.08 -1.11
CA THR A 213 6.77 -16.00 -0.10
C THR A 213 7.41 -17.38 -0.11
N GLY A 214 8.39 -17.62 -0.99
CA GLY A 214 9.06 -18.92 -1.15
C GLY A 214 8.24 -20.03 -1.84
N LYS A 215 7.00 -19.73 -2.28
CA LYS A 215 6.13 -20.72 -2.92
C LYS A 215 6.41 -20.96 -4.42
N TYR A 216 7.09 -20.01 -5.09
CA TYR A 216 7.45 -20.12 -6.48
C TYR A 216 8.91 -20.56 -6.56
N ARG A 217 9.15 -21.77 -7.04
CA ARG A 217 10.48 -22.35 -7.21
C ARG A 217 10.76 -22.61 -8.69
N ARG A 218 12.03 -22.57 -9.07
CA ARG A 218 12.46 -22.79 -10.46
C ARG A 218 11.96 -24.14 -11.01
N ASP A 219 12.01 -25.18 -10.19
CA ASP A 219 11.68 -26.56 -10.58
C ASP A 219 10.26 -26.98 -10.21
N ALA A 220 9.51 -26.15 -9.49
CA ALA A 220 8.20 -26.52 -8.98
C ALA A 220 7.31 -25.26 -8.80
N ALA A 221 6.57 -24.92 -9.84
CA ALA A 221 5.54 -23.89 -9.72
C ALA A 221 4.31 -24.42 -8.94
N PRO A 222 3.72 -23.64 -8.04
CA PRO A 222 2.51 -24.06 -7.35
C PRO A 222 1.33 -24.16 -8.32
N GLU A 223 0.41 -25.09 -8.08
CA GLU A 223 -0.82 -25.23 -8.89
C GLU A 223 -1.71 -23.97 -8.83
N ARG A 224 -1.65 -23.24 -7.75
CA ARG A 224 -2.44 -22.01 -7.50
C ARG A 224 -1.57 -20.86 -7.01
N GLY A 225 -1.78 -19.70 -7.60
CA GLY A 225 -1.05 -18.50 -7.21
C GLY A 225 -1.31 -17.34 -8.15
N ARG A 226 -0.91 -16.14 -7.73
CA ARG A 226 -1.12 -14.91 -8.51
C ARG A 226 -0.30 -14.89 -9.80
N LEU A 227 0.86 -15.55 -9.81
CA LEU A 227 1.81 -15.59 -10.92
C LEU A 227 1.75 -16.89 -11.75
N VAL A 228 0.81 -17.79 -11.48
CA VAL A 228 0.62 -18.98 -12.32
C VAL A 228 0.24 -18.54 -13.73
N GLY A 229 1.02 -18.98 -14.73
CA GLY A 229 0.85 -18.56 -16.13
C GLY A 229 1.39 -17.17 -16.47
N ARG A 230 2.13 -16.52 -15.57
CA ARG A 230 2.74 -15.19 -15.75
C ARG A 230 4.26 -15.30 -15.89
N SER A 231 4.70 -15.74 -17.07
CA SER A 231 6.13 -15.87 -17.38
C SER A 231 6.90 -14.54 -17.35
N ASP A 232 6.20 -13.43 -17.56
CA ASP A 232 6.73 -12.06 -17.46
C ASP A 232 7.24 -11.71 -16.05
N TRP A 233 6.80 -12.43 -15.01
CA TRP A 233 7.24 -12.25 -13.62
C TRP A 233 8.22 -13.35 -13.15
N LEU A 234 8.12 -14.53 -13.76
CA LEU A 234 8.89 -15.72 -13.37
C LEU A 234 10.11 -15.88 -14.29
N THR A 235 10.94 -14.85 -14.31
CA THR A 235 12.17 -14.84 -15.13
C THR A 235 13.34 -15.51 -14.41
N PRO A 236 14.38 -15.98 -15.13
CA PRO A 236 15.59 -16.51 -14.50
C PRO A 236 16.21 -15.55 -13.49
N GLU A 237 16.28 -14.25 -13.81
CA GLU A 237 16.83 -13.21 -12.96
C GLU A 237 16.01 -13.00 -11.68
N ALA A 238 14.68 -13.14 -11.78
CA ALA A 238 13.80 -13.07 -10.60
C ALA A 238 14.04 -14.24 -9.66
N TYR A 239 14.20 -15.47 -10.20
CA TYR A 239 14.54 -16.63 -9.40
C TYR A 239 15.93 -16.53 -8.78
N ASP A 240 16.95 -16.06 -9.51
CA ASP A 240 18.30 -15.86 -8.98
C ASP A 240 18.28 -14.93 -7.75
N LYS A 241 17.49 -13.83 -7.82
CA LYS A 241 17.32 -12.91 -6.70
C LYS A 241 16.58 -13.55 -5.51
N VAL A 242 15.51 -14.32 -5.77
CA VAL A 242 14.77 -15.02 -4.71
C VAL A 242 15.64 -16.06 -4.02
N GLU A 243 16.38 -16.86 -4.76
CA GLU A 243 17.30 -17.88 -4.23
C GLU A 243 18.42 -17.23 -3.38
N ALA A 244 18.96 -16.09 -3.84
CA ALA A 244 19.92 -15.31 -3.06
C ALA A 244 19.34 -14.78 -1.76
N LEU A 245 18.08 -14.30 -1.78
CA LEU A 245 17.36 -13.85 -0.57
C LEU A 245 17.00 -15.02 0.36
N GLU A 246 16.65 -16.20 -0.17
CA GLU A 246 16.43 -17.41 0.63
C GLU A 246 17.71 -17.82 1.37
N LYS A 247 18.85 -17.79 0.69
CA LYS A 247 20.16 -18.05 1.31
C LYS A 247 20.47 -17.01 2.39
N TYR A 248 20.29 -15.72 2.11
CA TYR A 248 20.47 -14.64 3.08
C TYR A 248 19.59 -14.84 4.32
N ALA A 249 18.33 -15.24 4.15
CA ALA A 249 17.41 -15.51 5.24
C ALA A 249 17.85 -16.71 6.10
N ALA A 250 18.25 -17.82 5.43
CA ALA A 250 18.73 -19.03 6.10
C ALA A 250 19.99 -18.77 6.97
N GLU A 251 20.92 -17.94 6.51
CA GLU A 251 22.12 -17.54 7.25
C GLU A 251 21.80 -16.77 8.57
N ARG A 252 20.57 -16.28 8.72
CA ARG A 252 20.06 -15.49 9.86
C ARG A 252 18.99 -16.20 10.67
N ASP A 253 18.70 -17.45 10.32
CA ASP A 253 17.62 -18.25 10.95
C ASP A 253 16.25 -17.55 10.92
N VAL A 254 15.96 -16.88 9.79
CA VAL A 254 14.66 -16.23 9.53
C VAL A 254 14.08 -16.71 8.21
N SER A 255 12.78 -16.50 8.00
CA SER A 255 12.14 -16.84 6.74
C SER A 255 12.34 -15.76 5.66
N LEU A 256 12.16 -16.14 4.38
CA LEU A 256 12.13 -15.18 3.28
C LEU A 256 11.05 -14.11 3.48
N LEU A 257 9.91 -14.48 4.10
CA LEU A 257 8.81 -13.56 4.39
C LEU A 257 9.23 -12.51 5.45
N ASP A 258 9.98 -12.94 6.48
CA ASP A 258 10.54 -12.05 7.50
C ASP A 258 11.45 -11.02 6.84
N VAL A 259 12.35 -11.46 5.95
CA VAL A 259 13.24 -10.56 5.22
C VAL A 259 12.44 -9.60 4.33
N ALA A 260 11.44 -10.09 3.59
CA ALA A 260 10.66 -9.28 2.67
C ALA A 260 9.84 -8.17 3.38
N ILE A 261 9.25 -8.46 4.53
CA ILE A 261 8.45 -7.49 5.28
C ILE A 261 9.31 -6.67 6.23
N GLY A 262 10.19 -7.32 6.99
CA GLY A 262 11.01 -6.68 8.02
C GLY A 262 11.98 -5.66 7.46
N ALA A 263 12.65 -5.96 6.32
CA ALA A 263 13.57 -5.02 5.68
C ALA A 263 12.87 -3.76 5.17
N LEU A 264 11.65 -3.87 4.61
CA LEU A 264 10.86 -2.70 4.21
C LEU A 264 10.40 -1.91 5.43
N ALA A 265 9.90 -2.61 6.46
CA ALA A 265 9.47 -2.00 7.70
C ALA A 265 10.62 -1.32 8.47
N ALA A 266 11.88 -1.67 8.21
CA ALA A 266 13.05 -1.04 8.82
C ALA A 266 13.41 0.31 8.17
N GLN A 267 12.89 0.64 6.99
CA GLN A 267 13.17 1.94 6.36
C GLN A 267 12.50 3.07 7.13
N PRO A 268 13.21 4.19 7.40
CA PRO A 268 12.70 5.28 8.26
C PRO A 268 11.37 5.86 7.79
N ALA A 269 11.20 6.09 6.48
CA ALA A 269 9.99 6.65 5.90
C ALA A 269 8.81 5.67 5.90
N VAL A 270 9.04 4.36 6.01
CA VAL A 270 7.98 3.34 5.90
C VAL A 270 7.15 3.29 7.18
N ALA A 271 5.89 3.68 7.08
CA ALA A 271 4.94 3.66 8.18
C ALA A 271 4.22 2.31 8.31
N SER A 272 3.79 1.73 7.17
CA SER A 272 3.05 0.47 7.15
C SER A 272 3.30 -0.28 5.84
N VAL A 273 3.67 -1.55 5.92
CA VAL A 273 3.84 -2.44 4.76
C VAL A 273 2.49 -3.04 4.39
N ILE A 274 1.93 -2.66 3.23
CA ILE A 274 0.60 -3.11 2.80
C ILE A 274 0.70 -4.47 2.12
N ALA A 275 0.41 -5.53 2.86
CA ALA A 275 0.40 -6.90 2.37
C ALA A 275 -1.02 -7.40 2.11
N GLY A 276 -1.27 -7.94 0.91
CA GLY A 276 -2.56 -8.54 0.56
C GLY A 276 -2.68 -9.96 1.08
N ALA A 277 -3.90 -10.37 1.47
CA ALA A 277 -4.22 -11.73 1.86
C ALA A 277 -5.52 -12.21 1.20
N THR A 278 -5.66 -13.52 1.06
CA THR A 278 -6.89 -14.21 0.63
C THR A 278 -7.36 -15.25 1.65
N ARG A 279 -6.58 -15.45 2.70
CA ARG A 279 -6.87 -16.40 3.80
C ARG A 279 -6.30 -15.87 5.12
N PRO A 280 -6.94 -16.20 6.26
CA PRO A 280 -6.51 -15.79 7.61
C PRO A 280 -5.04 -16.08 7.92
N GLU A 281 -4.54 -17.27 7.55
CA GLU A 281 -3.18 -17.70 7.83
C GLU A 281 -2.12 -16.80 7.19
N GLN A 282 -2.44 -16.19 6.03
CA GLN A 282 -1.55 -15.24 5.38
C GLN A 282 -1.46 -13.91 6.14
N VAL A 283 -2.55 -13.49 6.78
CA VAL A 283 -2.54 -12.31 7.65
C VAL A 283 -1.63 -12.57 8.85
N ALA A 284 -1.83 -13.70 9.53
CA ALA A 284 -1.02 -14.08 10.69
C ALA A 284 0.48 -14.15 10.34
N ALA A 285 0.83 -14.81 9.22
CA ALA A 285 2.20 -14.91 8.76
C ALA A 285 2.82 -13.52 8.42
N ASN A 286 2.06 -12.63 7.77
CA ASN A 286 2.54 -11.28 7.46
C ASN A 286 2.79 -10.45 8.73
N VAL A 287 1.94 -10.61 9.75
CA VAL A 287 2.10 -9.94 11.06
C VAL A 287 3.31 -10.48 11.82
N GLU A 288 3.49 -11.80 11.82
CA GLU A 288 4.64 -12.46 12.43
C GLU A 288 5.94 -12.00 11.77
N ALA A 289 5.99 -11.98 10.45
CA ALA A 289 7.14 -11.54 9.67
C ALA A 289 7.60 -10.11 9.99
N ALA A 290 6.69 -9.20 10.34
CA ALA A 290 7.04 -7.87 10.80
C ALA A 290 7.69 -7.86 12.21
N GLY A 291 7.76 -8.98 12.88
CA GLY A 291 8.49 -9.15 14.14
C GLY A 291 10.00 -9.08 13.97
N TRP A 292 10.52 -9.51 12.82
CA TRP A 292 11.94 -9.37 12.53
C TRP A 292 12.32 -7.89 12.35
N GLN A 293 13.34 -7.49 13.11
CA GLN A 293 13.89 -6.13 13.08
C GLN A 293 15.37 -6.22 12.74
N PRO A 294 15.72 -6.09 11.44
CA PRO A 294 17.10 -6.18 10.99
C PRO A 294 17.97 -5.10 11.65
N ALA A 295 19.17 -5.46 12.07
CA ALA A 295 20.19 -4.51 12.48
C ALA A 295 20.77 -3.76 11.25
N ALA A 296 21.55 -2.72 11.49
CA ALA A 296 22.19 -1.96 10.41
C ALA A 296 23.11 -2.86 9.55
N GLU A 297 23.80 -3.79 10.19
CA GLU A 297 24.68 -4.77 9.54
C GLU A 297 23.88 -5.74 8.64
N ASP A 298 22.68 -6.13 9.07
CA ASP A 298 21.78 -6.96 8.26
C ASP A 298 21.33 -6.22 7.00
N LEU A 299 20.92 -4.96 7.14
CA LEU A 299 20.52 -4.15 6.00
C LEU A 299 21.69 -3.90 5.04
N ALA A 300 22.90 -3.65 5.56
CA ALA A 300 24.11 -3.49 4.74
C ALA A 300 24.44 -4.78 3.97
N ALA A 301 24.35 -5.94 4.63
CA ALA A 301 24.54 -7.24 3.99
C ALA A 301 23.45 -7.51 2.93
N LEU A 302 22.18 -7.15 3.20
CA LEU A 302 21.08 -7.27 2.24
C LEU A 302 21.35 -6.40 1.00
N ASP A 303 21.91 -5.20 1.17
CA ASP A 303 22.27 -4.32 0.05
C ASP A 303 23.36 -4.91 -0.87
N THR A 304 24.20 -5.84 -0.37
CA THR A 304 25.14 -6.58 -1.21
C THR A 304 24.47 -7.72 -2.00
N VAL A 305 23.38 -8.29 -1.47
CA VAL A 305 22.60 -9.35 -2.14
C VAL A 305 21.68 -8.76 -3.20
N ILE A 306 20.94 -7.71 -2.84
CA ILE A 306 20.05 -6.97 -3.74
C ILE A 306 20.41 -5.48 -3.63
N PRO A 307 21.17 -4.94 -4.59
CA PRO A 307 21.62 -3.54 -4.54
C PRO A 307 20.47 -2.54 -4.43
N ARG A 308 20.72 -1.45 -3.69
CA ARG A 308 19.77 -0.34 -3.55
C ARG A 308 19.37 0.23 -4.91
N GLY A 309 18.13 0.64 -5.03
CA GLY A 309 17.60 1.22 -6.26
C GLY A 309 17.40 0.23 -7.41
N SER A 310 17.74 -1.06 -7.22
CA SER A 310 17.56 -2.06 -8.26
C SER A 310 16.09 -2.37 -8.53
N SER A 311 15.79 -2.68 -9.80
CA SER A 311 14.49 -3.23 -10.20
C SER A 311 14.72 -4.53 -10.99
N THR A 312 13.73 -5.41 -11.01
CA THR A 312 13.75 -6.56 -11.92
C THR A 312 13.04 -6.16 -13.20
N PRO A 313 13.70 -6.25 -14.37
CA PRO A 313 13.05 -6.00 -15.65
C PRO A 313 11.79 -6.86 -15.79
N ARG A 314 10.71 -6.26 -16.30
CA ARG A 314 9.44 -6.92 -16.60
C ARG A 314 9.29 -7.13 -18.08
#